data_cbf7fa9453ede3b95876d5fc500d8dd5
#
_entry.id   cbf7fa9453ede3b95876d5fc500d8dd5
#
_cell.length_a   1.000
_cell.length_b   1.000
_cell.length_c   1.000
_cell.angle_alpha   90.00
_cell.angle_beta   90.00
_cell.angle_gamma   90.00
#
_symmetry.space_group_name_H-M   'P 1'
#
loop_
_entity.id
_entity.type
_entity.pdbx_description
1 polymer ?
#
loop_
_entity_poly.entity_id
_entity_poly.type
_entity_poly.pdbx_seq_one_letter_code
_entity_poly.pdbx_strand_id
1 'polypeptide(L)'
;MSIHQGHADPEIRRQYGNDSARLVYGWHPVEEKLFHISEARRGLGCGLICPHCKGVLVAHLKDDLKAAHFAHYGPACGGGPETALHILCKEIVRDELRLTVPREFAIHGSYERLVSEAREMVFEGATLEFRDHVEVIPDLRLQVGDLSLFVEIAATHPCGEEKIARLKRLGTAA
;
A
#
# COMPACT_ATOMS: atom_id res chain seq x y z
N MET A 1 -11.84 6.92 -21.31
CA MET A 1 -10.80 7.14 -20.31
C MET A 1 -9.86 5.95 -20.36
N SER A 2 -8.72 6.08 -21.02
CA SER A 2 -7.70 5.03 -21.01
C SER A 2 -6.90 5.22 -19.74
N ILE A 3 -7.08 4.33 -18.78
CA ILE A 3 -6.23 4.24 -17.60
C ILE A 3 -4.88 3.79 -18.13
N HIS A 4 -3.85 4.61 -18.01
CA HIS A 4 -2.49 4.13 -18.12
C HIS A 4 -2.35 3.01 -17.08
N GLN A 5 -2.45 1.76 -17.54
CA GLN A 5 -1.96 0.64 -16.78
C GLN A 5 -0.47 0.90 -16.61
N GLY A 6 -0.08 1.36 -15.43
CA GLY A 6 1.30 1.38 -15.02
C GLY A 6 1.80 -0.05 -15.06
N HIS A 7 2.28 -0.48 -16.22
CA HIS A 7 3.10 -1.67 -16.31
C HIS A 7 4.33 -1.37 -15.48
N ALA A 8 4.41 -1.99 -14.32
CA ALA A 8 5.66 -2.04 -13.56
C ALA A 8 6.76 -2.42 -14.54
N ASP A 9 7.78 -1.56 -14.62
CA ASP A 9 8.93 -1.70 -15.50
C ASP A 9 9.39 -3.16 -15.50
N PRO A 10 9.52 -3.81 -16.67
CA PRO A 10 9.99 -5.21 -16.77
C PRO A 10 11.35 -5.42 -16.09
N GLU A 11 12.15 -4.37 -15.97
CA GLU A 11 13.45 -4.38 -15.29
C GLU A 11 13.28 -4.46 -13.77
N ILE A 12 12.29 -3.76 -13.20
CA ILE A 12 11.90 -3.90 -11.79
C ILE A 12 11.42 -5.32 -11.52
N ARG A 13 10.60 -5.92 -12.40
CA ARG A 13 10.20 -7.32 -12.28
C ARG A 13 11.36 -8.32 -12.37
N ARG A 14 12.40 -8.03 -13.15
CA ARG A 14 13.62 -8.88 -13.24
C ARG A 14 14.49 -8.74 -12.01
N GLN A 15 14.58 -7.56 -11.42
CA GLN A 15 15.42 -7.28 -10.26
C GLN A 15 14.81 -7.81 -8.95
N TYR A 16 13.48 -7.87 -8.87
CA TYR A 16 12.71 -8.41 -7.73
C TYR A 16 12.08 -9.77 -8.04
N GLY A 17 12.64 -10.49 -8.99
CA GLY A 17 12.31 -11.79 -9.54
C GLY A 17 11.26 -12.63 -8.82
N ASN A 18 10.72 -13.60 -9.50
CA ASN A 18 9.76 -14.65 -9.12
C ASN A 18 10.03 -15.42 -7.80
N ASP A 19 10.96 -14.97 -6.98
CA ASP A 19 11.10 -15.38 -5.59
C ASP A 19 9.93 -14.75 -4.81
N SER A 20 9.08 -15.60 -4.30
CA SER A 20 8.02 -15.26 -3.36
C SER A 20 8.49 -14.13 -2.45
N ALA A 21 7.87 -12.95 -2.57
CA ALA A 21 8.26 -11.76 -1.81
C ALA A 21 8.43 -12.16 -0.34
N ARG A 22 9.65 -12.03 0.19
CA ARG A 22 9.95 -12.46 1.56
C ARG A 22 9.21 -11.56 2.53
N LEU A 23 8.58 -12.17 3.52
CA LEU A 23 7.94 -11.41 4.59
C LEU A 23 9.03 -10.80 5.49
N VAL A 24 9.24 -9.49 5.36
CA VAL A 24 10.23 -8.73 6.15
C VAL A 24 9.60 -7.83 7.20
N TYR A 25 8.28 -7.74 7.25
CA TYR A 25 7.52 -7.04 8.26
C TYR A 25 6.55 -7.97 8.98
N GLY A 26 6.53 -7.89 10.32
CA GLY A 26 5.57 -8.58 11.18
C GLY A 26 4.72 -7.57 11.94
N TRP A 27 3.49 -7.92 12.28
CA TRP A 27 2.58 -7.10 13.06
C TRP A 27 2.75 -7.37 14.55
N HIS A 28 2.92 -6.32 15.35
CA HIS A 28 2.95 -6.44 16.80
C HIS A 28 1.53 -6.20 17.36
N PRO A 29 0.90 -7.24 17.95
CA PRO A 29 -0.53 -7.17 18.29
C PRO A 29 -0.86 -6.21 19.44
N VAL A 30 0.11 -5.87 20.28
CA VAL A 30 -0.09 -4.95 21.42
C VAL A 30 0.25 -3.51 21.04
N GLU A 31 1.32 -3.31 20.27
CA GLU A 31 1.72 -1.98 19.83
C GLU A 31 0.96 -1.51 18.57
N GLU A 32 0.20 -2.43 17.95
CA GLU A 32 -0.63 -2.20 16.77
C GLU A 32 0.13 -1.53 15.61
N LYS A 33 1.38 -2.01 15.39
CA LYS A 33 2.24 -1.49 14.31
C LYS A 33 3.09 -2.59 13.65
N LEU A 34 3.63 -2.28 12.48
CA LEU A 34 4.57 -3.12 11.78
C LEU A 34 5.99 -2.95 12.35
N PHE A 35 6.68 -4.08 12.49
CA PHE A 35 8.10 -4.15 12.81
C PHE A 35 8.87 -4.77 11.66
N HIS A 36 9.95 -4.12 11.26
CA HIS A 36 10.87 -4.70 10.29
C HIS A 36 11.70 -5.81 10.93
N ILE A 37 12.11 -6.80 10.15
CA ILE A 37 12.89 -7.97 10.61
C ILE A 37 14.20 -7.58 11.33
N SER A 38 14.80 -6.43 10.99
CA SER A 38 16.02 -5.94 11.65
C SER A 38 15.80 -5.51 13.11
N GLU A 39 14.57 -5.25 13.51
CA GLU A 39 14.17 -4.83 14.85
C GLU A 39 13.71 -6.02 15.70
N ALA A 40 13.52 -7.18 15.06
CA ALA A 40 12.94 -8.34 15.71
C ALA A 40 13.97 -9.15 16.50
N ARG A 41 13.53 -9.77 17.60
CA ARG A 41 14.30 -10.81 18.29
C ARG A 41 14.23 -12.10 17.48
N ARG A 42 15.33 -12.88 17.49
CA ARG A 42 15.41 -14.17 16.79
C ARG A 42 14.36 -15.18 17.28
N GLY A 43 13.82 -15.95 16.37
CA GLY A 43 12.94 -17.08 16.65
C GLY A 43 11.52 -16.67 17.02
N LEU A 44 10.81 -17.52 17.75
CA LEU A 44 9.44 -17.28 18.24
C LEU A 44 9.36 -16.15 19.27
N GLY A 45 10.48 -15.85 19.95
CA GLY A 45 10.56 -14.74 20.91
C GLY A 45 10.39 -13.36 20.31
N CYS A 46 10.23 -13.22 18.98
CA CYS A 46 9.90 -11.95 18.34
C CYS A 46 8.51 -11.42 18.75
N GLY A 47 7.57 -12.30 19.13
CA GLY A 47 6.22 -11.90 19.54
C GLY A 47 5.35 -11.34 18.42
N LEU A 48 5.78 -11.48 17.16
CA LEU A 48 5.09 -10.91 16.00
C LEU A 48 4.19 -11.94 15.32
N ILE A 49 3.16 -11.42 14.65
CA ILE A 49 2.20 -12.21 13.88
C ILE A 49 2.17 -11.76 12.43
N CYS A 50 1.71 -12.62 11.55
CA CYS A 50 1.51 -12.27 10.15
C CYS A 50 0.44 -11.19 10.01
N PRO A 51 0.70 -10.07 9.31
CA PRO A 51 -0.30 -9.02 9.14
C PRO A 51 -1.55 -9.50 8.39
N HIS A 52 -1.43 -10.54 7.57
CA HIS A 52 -2.54 -11.11 6.80
C HIS A 52 -3.36 -12.12 7.61
N CYS A 53 -2.80 -13.30 7.90
CA CYS A 53 -3.53 -14.41 8.51
C CYS A 53 -3.49 -14.43 10.05
N LYS A 54 -2.78 -13.50 10.67
CA LYS A 54 -2.56 -13.40 12.13
C LYS A 54 -1.84 -14.63 12.74
N GLY A 55 -1.29 -15.51 11.93
CA GLY A 55 -0.46 -16.63 12.38
C GLY A 55 0.85 -16.15 13.01
N VAL A 56 1.33 -16.90 14.01
CA VAL A 56 2.58 -16.62 14.72
C VAL A 56 3.76 -16.66 13.75
N LEU A 57 4.69 -15.74 13.90
CA LEU A 57 5.90 -15.63 13.08
C LEU A 57 7.15 -16.08 13.85
N VAL A 58 8.09 -16.60 13.08
CA VAL A 58 9.45 -16.94 13.51
C VAL A 58 10.41 -16.01 12.79
N ALA A 59 11.22 -15.26 13.53
CA ALA A 59 12.22 -14.37 12.95
C ALA A 59 13.52 -15.12 12.63
N HIS A 60 13.83 -15.24 11.35
CA HIS A 60 15.11 -15.72 10.83
C HIS A 60 16.00 -14.52 10.53
N LEU A 61 16.90 -14.19 11.45
CA LEU A 61 17.85 -13.10 11.24
C LEU A 61 18.91 -13.53 10.22
N LYS A 62 19.53 -12.54 9.56
CA LYS A 62 20.56 -12.78 8.55
C LYS A 62 21.65 -13.74 9.04
N ASP A 63 22.01 -14.70 8.21
CA ASP A 63 23.18 -15.53 8.32
C ASP A 63 23.99 -15.47 7.00
N ASP A 64 25.07 -16.23 6.90
CA ASP A 64 25.96 -16.22 5.72
C ASP A 64 25.29 -16.74 4.44
N LEU A 65 24.17 -17.47 4.57
CA LEU A 65 23.49 -18.15 3.45
C LEU A 65 22.14 -17.52 3.08
N LYS A 66 21.46 -16.86 4.03
CA LYS A 66 20.09 -16.38 3.83
C LYS A 66 19.87 -14.97 4.33
N ALA A 67 19.15 -14.17 3.55
CA ALA A 67 18.68 -12.88 3.98
C ALA A 67 17.65 -13.01 5.12
N ALA A 68 17.63 -12.04 6.03
CA ALA A 68 16.68 -12.00 7.14
C ALA A 68 15.24 -11.97 6.63
N HIS A 69 14.36 -12.72 7.27
CA HIS A 69 12.91 -12.79 6.94
C HIS A 69 12.12 -13.40 8.09
N PHE A 70 10.80 -13.21 8.05
CA PHE A 70 9.86 -13.94 8.89
C PHE A 70 9.32 -15.17 8.15
N ALA A 71 9.18 -16.27 8.88
CA ALA A 71 8.44 -17.45 8.43
C ALA A 71 7.25 -17.70 9.37
N HIS A 72 6.20 -18.33 8.86
CA HIS A 72 5.09 -18.78 9.72
C HIS A 72 5.53 -19.95 10.60
N TYR A 73 5.12 -19.91 11.86
CA TYR A 73 5.15 -21.10 12.70
C TYR A 73 3.94 -21.97 12.34
N GLY A 74 4.08 -22.73 11.26
CA GLY A 74 3.00 -23.51 10.66
C GLY A 74 2.84 -23.22 9.15
N PRO A 75 1.65 -23.50 8.58
CA PRO A 75 1.41 -23.28 7.15
C PRO A 75 1.55 -21.82 6.74
N ALA A 76 2.23 -21.57 5.63
CA ALA A 76 2.33 -20.22 5.04
C ALA A 76 1.00 -19.81 4.38
N CYS A 77 0.62 -18.54 4.51
CA CYS A 77 -0.63 -18.02 3.94
C CYS A 77 -0.44 -17.32 2.57
N GLY A 78 0.78 -17.01 2.18
CA GLY A 78 1.10 -16.31 0.92
C GLY A 78 0.80 -14.80 0.88
N GLY A 79 -0.18 -14.30 1.64
CA GLY A 79 -0.62 -12.89 1.60
C GLY A 79 0.13 -11.92 2.52
N GLY A 80 1.04 -12.42 3.36
CA GLY A 80 1.73 -11.60 4.36
C GLY A 80 2.51 -10.41 3.80
N PRO A 81 3.35 -10.60 2.77
CA PRO A 81 4.14 -9.50 2.19
C PRO A 81 3.29 -8.41 1.58
N GLU A 82 2.24 -8.77 0.83
CA GLU A 82 1.32 -7.81 0.21
C GLU A 82 0.57 -6.99 1.26
N THR A 83 0.01 -7.66 2.27
CA THR A 83 -0.71 -6.98 3.35
C THR A 83 0.22 -6.07 4.16
N ALA A 84 1.46 -6.49 4.44
CA ALA A 84 2.44 -5.64 5.10
C ALA A 84 2.77 -4.39 4.28
N LEU A 85 2.98 -4.54 2.98
CA LEU A 85 3.25 -3.41 2.08
C LEU A 85 2.07 -2.44 2.04
N HIS A 86 0.84 -2.95 1.95
CA HIS A 86 -0.37 -2.13 1.94
C HIS A 86 -0.51 -1.30 3.23
N ILE A 87 -0.30 -1.91 4.41
CA ILE A 87 -0.31 -1.20 5.68
C ILE A 87 0.78 -0.14 5.73
N LEU A 88 2.01 -0.50 5.36
CA LEU A 88 3.16 0.41 5.39
C LEU A 88 2.95 1.63 4.49
N CYS A 89 2.43 1.44 3.27
CA CYS A 89 2.13 2.54 2.38
C CYS A 89 1.07 3.50 2.97
N LYS A 90 0.03 2.96 3.61
CA LYS A 90 -0.98 3.79 4.30
C LYS A 90 -0.36 4.61 5.44
N GLU A 91 0.49 4.00 6.24
CA GLU A 91 1.19 4.69 7.34
C GLU A 91 2.11 5.79 6.82
N ILE A 92 2.92 5.52 5.80
CA ILE A 92 3.81 6.51 5.18
C ILE A 92 3.00 7.72 4.66
N VAL A 93 1.95 7.48 3.88
CA VAL A 93 1.14 8.56 3.31
C VAL A 93 0.46 9.38 4.41
N ARG A 94 -0.03 8.72 5.47
CA ARG A 94 -0.63 9.39 6.63
C ARG A 94 0.37 10.28 7.36
N ASP A 95 1.60 9.80 7.54
CA ASP A 95 2.60 10.47 8.39
C ASP A 95 3.35 11.57 7.62
N GLU A 96 3.63 11.34 6.33
CA GLU A 96 4.31 12.31 5.47
C GLU A 96 3.39 13.45 5.00
N LEU A 97 2.08 13.19 4.92
CA LEU A 97 1.06 14.13 4.40
C LEU A 97 1.44 14.73 3.05
N ARG A 98 2.09 13.95 2.20
CA ARG A 98 2.67 14.38 0.95
C ARG A 98 2.53 13.31 -0.13
N LEU A 99 2.06 13.72 -1.31
CA LEU A 99 1.96 12.85 -2.47
C LEU A 99 2.35 13.59 -3.75
N THR A 100 3.00 12.87 -4.65
CA THR A 100 3.12 13.33 -6.04
C THR A 100 1.88 12.90 -6.81
N VAL A 101 1.02 13.85 -7.13
CA VAL A 101 -0.13 13.62 -8.01
C VAL A 101 0.37 13.57 -9.45
N PRO A 102 0.05 12.53 -10.22
CA PRO A 102 0.50 12.39 -11.59
C PRO A 102 -0.13 13.47 -12.48
N ARG A 103 0.46 13.65 -13.68
CA ARG A 103 -0.13 14.52 -14.71
C ARG A 103 -1.50 13.98 -15.13
N GLU A 104 -2.42 14.90 -15.35
CA GLU A 104 -3.78 14.59 -15.75
C GLU A 104 -4.02 14.97 -17.20
N PHE A 105 -4.71 14.10 -17.95
CA PHE A 105 -5.11 14.34 -19.32
C PHE A 105 -6.63 14.25 -19.46
N ALA A 106 -7.24 15.21 -20.13
CA ALA A 106 -8.62 15.11 -20.60
C ALA A 106 -8.63 14.53 -22.02
N ILE A 107 -9.48 13.52 -22.24
CA ILE A 107 -9.64 12.87 -23.54
C ILE A 107 -10.91 13.39 -24.21
N HIS A 108 -10.75 14.03 -25.37
CA HIS A 108 -11.86 14.46 -26.23
C HIS A 108 -11.76 13.77 -27.59
N GLY A 109 -12.51 12.68 -27.75
CA GLY A 109 -12.43 11.85 -28.96
C GLY A 109 -11.05 11.21 -29.12
N SER A 110 -10.31 11.57 -30.19
CA SER A 110 -8.94 11.08 -30.44
C SER A 110 -7.83 12.02 -29.91
N TYR A 111 -8.19 13.11 -29.27
CA TYR A 111 -7.21 14.09 -28.77
C TYR A 111 -7.06 13.99 -27.25
N GLU A 112 -5.81 13.96 -26.82
CA GLU A 112 -5.44 14.10 -25.39
C GLU A 112 -4.98 15.52 -25.14
N ARG A 113 -5.55 16.17 -24.13
CA ARG A 113 -5.15 17.49 -23.67
C ARG A 113 -4.64 17.37 -22.24
N LEU A 114 -3.42 17.83 -22.00
CA LEU A 114 -2.89 17.97 -20.66
C LEU A 114 -3.74 18.96 -19.85
N VAL A 115 -4.24 18.55 -18.71
CA VAL A 115 -5.03 19.36 -17.76
C VAL A 115 -4.12 19.88 -16.66
N SER A 116 -3.30 19.03 -16.09
CA SER A 116 -2.34 19.40 -15.06
C SER A 116 -1.03 18.62 -15.19
N GLU A 117 0.08 19.28 -14.87
CA GLU A 117 1.38 18.63 -14.74
C GLU A 117 1.46 17.84 -13.44
N ALA A 118 2.36 16.85 -13.41
CA ALA A 118 2.67 16.14 -12.18
C ALA A 118 3.22 17.12 -11.14
N ARG A 119 2.67 17.07 -9.93
CA ARG A 119 3.07 17.98 -8.85
C ARG A 119 3.04 17.30 -7.51
N GLU A 120 3.95 17.70 -6.65
CA GLU A 120 3.88 17.34 -5.24
C GLU A 120 2.78 18.17 -4.56
N MET A 121 1.94 17.49 -3.81
CA MET A 121 0.92 18.13 -2.97
C MET A 121 1.18 17.80 -1.50
N VAL A 122 1.05 18.81 -0.66
CA VAL A 122 1.13 18.72 0.78
C VAL A 122 -0.28 18.83 1.34
N PHE A 123 -0.63 17.95 2.28
CA PHE A 123 -1.95 17.86 2.88
C PHE A 123 -1.90 18.28 4.36
N GLU A 124 -3.04 18.71 4.88
CA GLU A 124 -3.20 19.18 6.27
C GLU A 124 -3.58 18.05 7.21
N GLY A 125 -4.12 16.95 6.66
CA GLY A 125 -4.54 15.80 7.44
C GLY A 125 -4.80 14.57 6.58
N ALA A 126 -4.77 13.40 7.24
CA ALA A 126 -5.08 12.12 6.66
C ALA A 126 -5.97 11.30 7.60
N THR A 127 -6.98 10.64 7.04
CA THR A 127 -7.85 9.70 7.77
C THR A 127 -7.78 8.36 7.09
N LEU A 128 -7.39 7.32 7.84
CA LEU A 128 -7.38 5.93 7.37
C LEU A 128 -8.80 5.38 7.34
N GLU A 129 -9.12 4.60 6.31
CA GLU A 129 -10.38 3.84 6.18
C GLU A 129 -11.62 4.69 6.49
N PHE A 130 -11.71 5.86 5.83
CA PHE A 130 -12.79 6.82 6.05
C PHE A 130 -14.17 6.24 5.72
N ARG A 131 -15.09 6.21 6.70
CA ARG A 131 -16.35 5.47 6.67
C ARG A 131 -17.62 6.33 6.62
N ASP A 132 -17.53 7.62 6.34
CA ASP A 132 -18.69 8.51 6.31
C ASP A 132 -19.72 8.17 5.21
N HIS A 133 -19.28 7.47 4.17
CA HIS A 133 -20.12 7.04 3.07
C HIS A 133 -20.11 5.52 2.95
N VAL A 134 -21.26 4.91 3.20
CA VAL A 134 -21.45 3.46 3.33
C VAL A 134 -21.10 2.67 2.06
N GLU A 135 -21.09 3.32 0.88
CA GLU A 135 -20.94 2.61 -0.39
C GLU A 135 -19.51 2.17 -0.73
N VAL A 136 -18.50 2.94 -0.27
CA VAL A 136 -17.09 2.63 -0.53
C VAL A 136 -16.19 3.20 0.56
N ILE A 137 -15.22 2.40 1.01
CA ILE A 137 -14.24 2.82 2.00
C ILE A 137 -12.91 3.00 1.29
N PRO A 138 -12.40 4.25 1.13
CA PRO A 138 -11.05 4.47 0.62
C PRO A 138 -10.00 4.08 1.66
N ASP A 139 -8.81 3.70 1.20
CA ASP A 139 -7.68 3.40 2.09
C ASP A 139 -7.27 4.62 2.92
N LEU A 140 -7.25 5.80 2.29
CA LEU A 140 -7.04 7.08 2.96
C LEU A 140 -7.94 8.17 2.35
N ARG A 141 -8.29 9.13 3.21
CA ARG A 141 -8.77 10.45 2.82
C ARG A 141 -7.73 11.48 3.25
N LEU A 142 -7.18 12.22 2.29
CA LEU A 142 -6.28 13.35 2.51
C LEU A 142 -7.07 14.65 2.39
N GLN A 143 -6.70 15.66 3.20
CA GLN A 143 -7.40 16.96 3.24
C GLN A 143 -6.44 18.12 2.99
N VAL A 144 -6.90 19.09 2.21
CA VAL A 144 -6.26 20.39 1.98
C VAL A 144 -7.35 21.45 1.85
N GLY A 145 -7.46 22.33 2.83
CA GLY A 145 -8.61 23.26 2.94
C GLY A 145 -9.92 22.48 2.97
N ASP A 146 -10.88 22.88 2.15
CA ASP A 146 -12.19 22.23 2.01
C ASP A 146 -12.17 21.03 1.04
N LEU A 147 -11.03 20.74 0.42
CA LEU A 147 -10.92 19.66 -0.56
C LEU A 147 -10.49 18.36 0.11
N SER A 148 -11.03 17.25 -0.38
CA SER A 148 -10.63 15.90 0.00
C SER A 148 -10.15 15.13 -1.22
N LEU A 149 -9.03 14.41 -1.06
CA LEU A 149 -8.52 13.46 -2.03
C LEU A 149 -8.63 12.04 -1.44
N PHE A 150 -9.30 11.15 -2.15
CA PHE A 150 -9.32 9.72 -1.80
C PHE A 150 -8.14 9.00 -2.44
N VAL A 151 -7.45 8.21 -1.64
CA VAL A 151 -6.28 7.44 -2.07
C VAL A 151 -6.54 5.96 -1.88
N GLU A 152 -6.22 5.19 -2.92
CA GLU A 152 -6.24 3.73 -2.93
C GLU A 152 -4.83 3.19 -3.12
N ILE A 153 -4.41 2.29 -2.26
CA ILE A 153 -3.10 1.66 -2.33
C ILE A 153 -3.21 0.34 -3.11
N ALA A 154 -2.61 0.30 -4.28
CA ALA A 154 -2.54 -0.88 -5.12
C ALA A 154 -1.15 -1.54 -4.99
N ALA A 155 -0.99 -2.45 -4.02
CA ALA A 155 0.30 -3.09 -3.77
C ALA A 155 0.67 -4.10 -4.88
N THR A 156 -0.24 -4.99 -5.27
CA THR A 156 0.00 -6.01 -6.30
C THR A 156 -1.08 -6.06 -7.37
N HIS A 157 -2.28 -5.64 -7.05
CA HIS A 157 -3.41 -5.63 -7.96
C HIS A 157 -3.97 -4.20 -8.08
N PRO A 158 -4.31 -3.76 -9.30
CA PRO A 158 -4.94 -2.45 -9.48
C PRO A 158 -6.30 -2.40 -8.77
N CYS A 159 -6.68 -1.21 -8.32
CA CYS A 159 -8.01 -0.98 -7.78
C CYS A 159 -9.08 -1.35 -8.81
N GLY A 160 -10.13 -2.08 -8.39
CA GLY A 160 -11.21 -2.50 -9.28
C GLY A 160 -11.98 -1.31 -9.87
N GLU A 161 -12.34 -1.41 -11.16
CA GLU A 161 -13.02 -0.33 -11.90
C GLU A 161 -14.32 0.10 -11.22
N GLU A 162 -15.05 -0.83 -10.61
CA GLU A 162 -16.29 -0.55 -9.88
C GLU A 162 -16.03 0.34 -8.65
N LYS A 163 -14.97 0.06 -7.88
CA LYS A 163 -14.58 0.89 -6.72
C LYS A 163 -14.18 2.29 -7.17
N ILE A 164 -13.38 2.40 -8.24
CA ILE A 164 -12.99 3.69 -8.83
C ILE A 164 -14.23 4.48 -9.28
N ALA A 165 -15.18 3.81 -9.96
CA ALA A 165 -16.40 4.47 -10.42
C ALA A 165 -17.27 4.97 -9.24
N ARG A 166 -17.30 4.25 -8.12
CA ARG A 166 -18.01 4.67 -6.91
C ARG A 166 -17.33 5.87 -6.25
N LEU A 167 -16.01 5.86 -6.12
CA LEU A 167 -15.24 6.99 -5.58
C LEU A 167 -15.45 8.27 -6.41
N LYS A 168 -15.44 8.15 -7.74
CA LYS A 168 -15.70 9.30 -8.64
C LYS A 168 -17.10 9.89 -8.49
N ARG A 169 -18.12 9.06 -8.21
CA ARG A 169 -19.49 9.56 -7.97
C ARG A 169 -19.65 10.37 -6.70
N LEU A 170 -18.79 10.18 -5.71
CA LEU A 170 -18.77 10.96 -4.48
C LEU A 170 -18.30 12.40 -4.67
N GLY A 171 -18.00 12.81 -5.91
CA GLY A 171 -17.68 14.22 -6.26
C GLY A 171 -16.34 14.71 -5.76
N THR A 172 -15.51 13.82 -5.27
CA THR A 172 -14.15 14.11 -4.87
C THR A 172 -13.20 13.85 -6.04
N ALA A 173 -12.23 14.74 -6.24
CA ALA A 173 -11.17 14.52 -7.20
C ALA A 173 -10.46 13.18 -6.84
N ALA A 174 -10.48 12.23 -7.75
CA ALA A 174 -9.79 10.95 -7.63
C ALA A 174 -8.55 10.97 -8.48
#